data_0b9bd52ca43e89c4390a651571c18377
#
_entry.id   0b9bd52ca43e89c4390a651571c18377
#
_cell.length_a   1.000
_cell.length_b   1.000
_cell.length_c   1.000
_cell.angle_alpha   90.00
_cell.angle_beta   90.00
_cell.angle_gamma   90.00
#
_symmetry.space_group_name_H-M   'P 1'
#
loop_
_entity.id
_entity.type
_entity.pdbx_description
1 polymer ?
#
loop_
_entity_poly.entity_id
_entity_poly.type
_entity_poly.pdbx_seq_one_letter_code
_entity_poly.pdbx_strand_id
1 'polypeptide(L)'
;LMREYTPKGTLLARMQNDRFAMCIPRKDLRENVVHEVIFKLQEETQNSAFRMHIFVGVYDIINIEEPISIMCDKANLASTTIENDYHSDIAFYSKNLFDRSIEERRIIGEFEGALNRKEFVMFLQPQVNAKGELYGAEALVRWQHVQRGLLSPAMFIDVLEKAGLIYKLDRYIWESAAQKLKEWKDKGAEQYHI
;
A
#
# COMPACT_ATOMS: atom_id res chain seq x y z
N LEU A 1 15.71 24.89 -16.28
CA LEU A 1 14.28 24.64 -16.23
C LEU A 1 13.76 24.67 -14.78
N MET A 2 13.97 23.65 -13.94
CA MET A 2 13.47 23.66 -12.55
C MET A 2 13.88 24.92 -11.75
N ARG A 3 15.12 25.41 -11.91
CA ARG A 3 15.60 26.63 -11.22
C ARG A 3 14.83 27.89 -11.58
N GLU A 4 14.24 27.97 -12.74
CA GLU A 4 13.50 29.14 -13.24
C GLU A 4 12.13 29.26 -12.57
N TYR A 5 11.57 28.11 -12.16
CA TYR A 5 10.22 28.02 -11.57
C TYR A 5 10.21 27.86 -10.05
N THR A 6 11.40 27.76 -9.42
CA THR A 6 11.49 27.60 -7.97
C THR A 6 11.80 28.93 -7.27
N PRO A 7 11.32 29.16 -6.03
CA PRO A 7 11.62 30.35 -5.26
C PRO A 7 13.12 30.60 -5.11
N LYS A 8 13.52 31.88 -5.02
CA LYS A 8 14.91 32.24 -4.76
C LYS A 8 15.38 31.64 -3.43
N GLY A 9 16.55 31.02 -3.43
CA GLY A 9 17.09 30.34 -2.25
C GLY A 9 16.75 28.89 -2.14
N THR A 10 15.97 28.32 -3.08
CA THR A 10 15.72 26.88 -3.17
C THR A 10 17.00 26.14 -3.53
N LEU A 11 17.35 25.13 -2.75
CA LEU A 11 18.41 24.18 -3.09
C LEU A 11 17.83 23.08 -3.96
N LEU A 12 18.49 22.80 -5.07
CA LEU A 12 18.11 21.76 -6.02
C LEU A 12 19.24 20.75 -6.14
N ALA A 13 18.88 19.49 -6.07
CA ALA A 13 19.78 18.38 -6.30
C ALA A 13 19.15 17.36 -7.26
N ARG A 14 19.94 16.82 -8.16
CA ARG A 14 19.58 15.61 -8.90
C ARG A 14 20.04 14.42 -8.10
N MET A 15 19.12 13.53 -7.78
CA MET A 15 19.41 12.30 -7.04
C MET A 15 19.85 11.21 -8.01
N GLN A 16 19.04 10.22 -8.24
CA GLN A 16 19.31 9.13 -9.18
C GLN A 16 18.24 9.09 -10.26
N ASN A 17 18.62 8.76 -11.47
CA ASN A 17 17.72 8.59 -12.62
C ASN A 17 16.86 9.85 -12.87
N ASP A 18 15.56 9.73 -12.65
CA ASP A 18 14.50 10.73 -12.84
C ASP A 18 14.10 11.47 -11.56
N ARG A 19 14.85 11.26 -10.47
CA ARG A 19 14.54 11.85 -9.15
C ARG A 19 15.33 13.12 -8.89
N PHE A 20 14.59 14.14 -8.45
CA PHE A 20 15.14 15.44 -8.05
C PHE A 20 14.68 15.75 -6.63
N ALA A 21 15.53 16.40 -5.86
CA ALA A 21 15.21 16.91 -4.54
C ALA A 21 15.24 18.45 -4.54
N MET A 22 14.28 19.03 -3.87
CA MET A 22 14.21 20.47 -3.62
C MET A 22 14.13 20.73 -2.13
N CYS A 23 14.94 21.66 -1.63
CA CYS A 23 14.77 22.19 -0.28
C CYS A 23 14.31 23.65 -0.40
N ILE A 24 13.08 23.89 0.02
CA ILE A 24 12.41 25.19 -0.08
C ILE A 24 12.25 25.76 1.33
N PRO A 25 12.58 27.04 1.60
CA PRO A 25 12.28 27.68 2.87
C PRO A 25 10.78 27.63 3.15
N ARG A 26 10.39 27.24 4.37
CA ARG A 26 8.96 27.05 4.74
C ARG A 26 8.08 28.27 4.46
N LYS A 27 8.64 29.49 4.64
CA LYS A 27 7.93 30.75 4.33
C LYS A 27 7.56 30.91 2.86
N ASP A 28 8.30 30.23 1.96
CA ASP A 28 8.13 30.30 0.52
C ASP A 28 7.34 29.10 -0.02
N LEU A 29 7.09 28.09 0.81
CA LEU A 29 6.23 26.94 0.51
C LEU A 29 4.76 27.38 0.66
N ARG A 30 4.23 28.01 -0.38
CA ARG A 30 2.79 28.26 -0.51
C ARG A 30 2.13 27.02 -1.11
N GLU A 31 0.87 26.79 -0.77
CA GLU A 31 0.10 25.65 -1.25
C GLU A 31 0.17 25.47 -2.77
N ASN A 32 0.29 26.57 -3.51
CA ASN A 32 0.34 26.57 -4.98
C ASN A 32 1.74 26.44 -5.58
N VAL A 33 2.84 26.69 -4.84
CA VAL A 33 4.20 26.71 -5.44
C VAL A 33 4.56 25.36 -6.04
N VAL A 34 4.25 24.27 -5.35
CA VAL A 34 4.57 22.93 -5.84
C VAL A 34 3.72 22.60 -7.07
N HIS A 35 2.43 22.94 -7.04
CA HIS A 35 1.55 22.79 -8.19
C HIS A 35 1.99 23.63 -9.39
N GLU A 36 2.42 24.88 -9.17
CA GLU A 36 2.95 25.75 -10.22
C GLU A 36 4.21 25.15 -10.87
N VAL A 37 5.13 24.60 -10.07
CA VAL A 37 6.33 23.93 -10.59
C VAL A 37 5.96 22.69 -11.40
N ILE A 38 5.06 21.85 -10.88
CA ILE A 38 4.57 20.66 -11.60
C ILE A 38 3.93 21.07 -12.94
N PHE A 39 3.01 22.05 -12.90
CA PHE A 39 2.29 22.52 -14.09
C PHE A 39 3.25 23.03 -15.16
N LYS A 40 4.22 23.87 -14.77
CA LYS A 40 5.22 24.42 -15.70
C LYS A 40 6.11 23.32 -16.31
N LEU A 41 6.53 22.35 -15.53
CA LEU A 41 7.31 21.22 -16.02
C LEU A 41 6.48 20.33 -17.00
N GLN A 42 5.20 20.18 -16.74
CA GLN A 42 4.29 19.45 -17.62
C GLN A 42 4.02 20.22 -18.92
N GLU A 43 3.84 21.56 -18.87
CA GLU A 43 3.68 22.39 -20.07
C GLU A 43 4.89 22.27 -21.01
N GLU A 44 6.11 22.34 -20.47
CA GLU A 44 7.34 22.22 -21.28
C GLU A 44 7.49 20.84 -21.97
N THR A 45 6.82 19.83 -21.42
CA THR A 45 6.88 18.46 -21.93
C THR A 45 5.67 18.08 -22.81
N GLN A 46 4.67 18.97 -22.96
CA GLN A 46 3.47 18.69 -23.77
C GLN A 46 3.77 18.41 -25.26
N ASN A 47 4.86 18.95 -25.77
CA ASN A 47 5.31 18.73 -27.16
C ASN A 47 6.20 17.48 -27.31
N SER A 48 6.48 16.74 -26.24
CA SER A 48 7.20 15.49 -26.30
C SER A 48 6.24 14.32 -26.58
N ALA A 49 6.74 13.27 -27.22
CA ALA A 49 5.98 12.05 -27.51
C ALA A 49 5.50 11.31 -26.25
N PHE A 50 5.92 11.76 -25.06
CA PHE A 50 5.62 11.14 -23.77
C PHE A 50 5.04 12.18 -22.82
N ARG A 51 3.87 11.89 -22.22
CA ARG A 51 3.36 12.66 -21.08
C ARG A 51 4.16 12.28 -19.82
N MET A 52 4.79 13.27 -19.21
CA MET A 52 5.43 13.08 -17.91
C MET A 52 4.40 13.21 -16.80
N HIS A 53 4.34 12.19 -15.92
CA HIS A 53 3.67 12.29 -14.63
C HIS A 53 4.74 12.61 -13.58
N ILE A 54 4.50 13.66 -12.80
CA ILE A 54 5.43 14.15 -11.78
C ILE A 54 4.76 13.95 -10.43
N PHE A 55 5.34 13.09 -9.60
CA PHE A 55 4.88 12.85 -8.24
C PHE A 55 5.82 13.54 -7.25
N VAL A 56 5.27 14.26 -6.30
CA VAL A 56 6.02 15.03 -5.32
C VAL A 56 5.72 14.56 -3.90
N GLY A 57 6.73 14.04 -3.24
CA GLY A 57 6.69 13.79 -1.80
C GLY A 57 7.27 14.97 -1.04
N VAL A 58 6.59 15.41 -0.01
CA VAL A 58 6.99 16.56 0.83
C VAL A 58 7.29 16.08 2.23
N TYR A 59 8.48 16.42 2.75
CA TYR A 59 8.85 16.27 4.14
C TYR A 59 9.09 17.65 4.78
N ASP A 60 8.36 17.94 5.84
CA ASP A 60 8.58 19.16 6.62
C ASP A 60 9.76 18.94 7.57
N ILE A 61 10.86 19.62 7.33
CA ILE A 61 12.09 19.47 8.11
C ILE A 61 11.88 20.08 9.50
N ILE A 62 11.72 19.22 10.50
CA ILE A 62 11.54 19.61 11.90
C ILE A 62 12.89 19.64 12.63
N ASN A 63 13.77 18.71 12.32
CA ASN A 63 15.09 18.60 12.91
C ASN A 63 16.17 18.80 11.84
N ILE A 64 16.91 19.90 11.94
CA ILE A 64 17.99 20.24 10.99
C ILE A 64 19.25 19.38 11.18
N GLU A 65 19.40 18.71 12.31
CA GLU A 65 20.51 17.78 12.59
C GLU A 65 20.29 16.41 11.94
N GLU A 66 19.10 16.17 11.41
CA GLU A 66 18.82 14.92 10.72
C GLU A 66 19.63 14.81 9.43
N PRO A 67 20.23 13.65 9.11
CA PRO A 67 20.96 13.46 7.86
C PRO A 67 20.07 13.75 6.64
N ILE A 68 20.60 14.47 5.66
CA ILE A 68 19.88 14.83 4.42
C ILE A 68 19.35 13.61 3.69
N SER A 69 20.08 12.48 3.72
CA SER A 69 19.63 11.22 3.14
C SER A 69 18.31 10.75 3.75
N ILE A 70 18.18 10.84 5.08
CA ILE A 70 16.95 10.47 5.79
C ILE A 70 15.81 11.42 5.45
N MET A 71 16.08 12.73 5.33
CA MET A 71 15.06 13.70 4.90
C MET A 71 14.56 13.39 3.49
N CYS A 72 15.47 13.06 2.57
CA CYS A 72 15.12 12.67 1.21
C CYS A 72 14.35 11.35 1.18
N ASP A 73 14.72 10.36 2.00
CA ASP A 73 14.01 9.07 2.10
C ASP A 73 12.59 9.25 2.61
N LYS A 74 12.38 10.15 3.58
CA LYS A 74 11.04 10.49 4.08
C LYS A 74 10.17 11.15 3.00
N ALA A 75 10.72 12.12 2.28
CA ALA A 75 10.01 12.75 1.18
C ALA A 75 9.69 11.72 0.06
N ASN A 76 10.66 10.88 -0.29
CA ASN A 76 10.46 9.82 -1.26
C ASN A 76 9.39 8.80 -0.80
N LEU A 77 9.38 8.43 0.48
CA LEU A 77 8.33 7.56 1.02
C LEU A 77 6.93 8.18 0.84
N ALA A 78 6.79 9.47 1.06
CA ALA A 78 5.53 10.16 0.81
C ALA A 78 5.13 10.08 -0.67
N SER A 79 6.05 10.28 -1.61
CA SER A 79 5.73 10.20 -3.04
C SER A 79 5.29 8.80 -3.49
N THR A 80 5.76 7.72 -2.83
CA THR A 80 5.34 6.36 -3.17
C THR A 80 3.91 6.03 -2.74
N THR A 81 3.30 6.85 -1.88
CA THR A 81 1.89 6.68 -1.47
C THR A 81 0.89 7.32 -2.41
N ILE A 82 1.37 8.12 -3.37
CA ILE A 82 0.53 8.63 -4.45
C ILE A 82 0.20 7.42 -5.33
N GLU A 83 -0.93 6.80 -5.04
CA GLU A 83 -1.50 5.77 -5.91
C GLU A 83 -1.83 6.47 -7.23
N ASN A 84 -1.85 5.71 -8.33
CA ASN A 84 -2.24 6.18 -9.67
C ASN A 84 -3.66 6.79 -9.73
N ASP A 85 -4.07 7.37 -8.64
CA ASP A 85 -5.31 8.12 -8.52
C ASP A 85 -5.03 9.51 -9.09
N TYR A 86 -5.61 9.79 -10.25
CA TYR A 86 -5.46 10.99 -11.06
C TYR A 86 -5.81 12.32 -10.35
N HIS A 87 -5.90 12.30 -9.01
CA HIS A 87 -6.40 13.42 -8.21
C HIS A 87 -5.37 14.15 -7.35
N SER A 88 -4.18 13.62 -7.13
CA SER A 88 -3.14 14.34 -6.39
C SER A 88 -1.74 13.91 -6.82
N ASP A 89 -0.96 14.89 -7.26
CA ASP A 89 0.45 14.69 -7.60
C ASP A 89 1.39 14.93 -6.40
N ILE A 90 0.83 15.25 -5.21
CA ILE A 90 1.59 15.65 -4.02
C ILE A 90 1.14 14.85 -2.80
N ALA A 91 2.10 14.30 -2.07
CA ALA A 91 1.88 13.68 -0.77
C ALA A 91 2.82 14.23 0.29
N PHE A 92 2.34 14.33 1.53
CA PHE A 92 3.10 14.79 2.68
C PHE A 92 3.51 13.61 3.56
N TYR A 93 4.78 13.60 3.97
CA TYR A 93 5.25 12.62 4.92
C TYR A 93 4.56 12.79 6.29
N SER A 94 4.14 11.68 6.85
CA SER A 94 3.71 11.58 8.23
C SER A 94 4.33 10.35 8.90
N LYS A 95 4.42 10.37 10.23
CA LYS A 95 4.91 9.22 10.98
C LYS A 95 4.06 7.97 10.72
N ASN A 96 2.76 8.14 10.59
CA ASN A 96 1.84 7.04 10.28
C ASN A 96 2.14 6.37 8.93
N LEU A 97 2.58 7.13 7.93
CA LEU A 97 3.02 6.58 6.64
C LEU A 97 4.25 5.68 6.80
N PHE A 98 5.20 6.11 7.61
CA PHE A 98 6.39 5.32 7.89
C PHE A 98 6.04 4.03 8.63
N ASP A 99 5.24 4.11 9.70
CA ASP A 99 4.82 2.96 10.49
C ASP A 99 4.03 1.97 9.62
N ARG A 100 3.14 2.48 8.74
CA ARG A 100 2.41 1.65 7.77
C ARG A 100 3.34 0.96 6.77
N SER A 101 4.33 1.66 6.24
CA SER A 101 5.27 1.07 5.28
C SER A 101 6.12 -0.05 5.89
N ILE A 102 6.48 0.07 7.18
CA ILE A 102 7.17 -0.99 7.92
C ILE A 102 6.26 -2.20 8.09
N GLU A 103 5.00 -1.98 8.46
CA GLU A 103 4.02 -3.04 8.64
C GLU A 103 3.74 -3.79 7.32
N GLU A 104 3.59 -3.08 6.21
CA GLU A 104 3.41 -3.67 4.89
C GLU A 104 4.60 -4.57 4.49
N ARG A 105 5.82 -4.08 4.68
CA ARG A 105 7.05 -4.88 4.43
C ARG A 105 7.12 -6.12 5.33
N ARG A 106 6.69 -5.98 6.58
CA ARG A 106 6.66 -7.09 7.52
C ARG A 106 5.67 -8.16 7.06
N ILE A 107 4.45 -7.78 6.71
CA ILE A 107 3.42 -8.69 6.20
C ILE A 107 3.93 -9.45 4.97
N ILE A 108 4.52 -8.74 4.00
CA ILE A 108 5.08 -9.35 2.79
C ILE A 108 6.21 -10.33 3.14
N GLY A 109 7.11 -9.92 4.04
CA GLY A 109 8.26 -10.74 4.43
C GLY A 109 7.89 -12.01 5.21
N GLU A 110 6.81 -11.97 6.00
CA GLU A 110 6.36 -13.09 6.81
C GLU A 110 5.41 -14.05 6.06
N PHE A 111 4.79 -13.59 4.97
CA PHE A 111 3.68 -14.26 4.28
C PHE A 111 3.99 -15.71 3.84
N GLU A 112 5.07 -15.93 3.11
CA GLU A 112 5.44 -17.26 2.62
C GLU A 112 5.71 -18.25 3.78
N GLY A 113 6.39 -17.76 4.82
CA GLY A 113 6.62 -18.53 6.03
C GLY A 113 5.33 -18.89 6.75
N ALA A 114 4.39 -17.95 6.82
CA ALA A 114 3.09 -18.15 7.45
C ALA A 114 2.22 -19.16 6.69
N LEU A 115 2.23 -19.12 5.33
CA LEU A 115 1.57 -20.15 4.52
C LEU A 115 2.13 -21.55 4.80
N ASN A 116 3.45 -21.68 4.83
CA ASN A 116 4.11 -22.95 5.08
C ASN A 116 3.84 -23.50 6.48
N ARG A 117 3.73 -22.63 7.48
CA ARG A 117 3.39 -22.99 8.85
C ARG A 117 1.88 -23.15 9.09
N LYS A 118 1.05 -22.98 8.06
CA LYS A 118 -0.41 -23.08 8.11
C LYS A 118 -1.04 -22.11 9.11
N GLU A 119 -0.49 -20.90 9.20
CA GLU A 119 -1.01 -19.84 10.07
C GLU A 119 -2.29 -19.18 9.53
N PHE A 120 -2.55 -19.33 8.23
CA PHE A 120 -3.82 -18.89 7.65
C PHE A 120 -4.90 -19.94 7.89
N VAL A 121 -5.92 -19.54 8.62
CA VAL A 121 -7.04 -20.41 8.98
C VAL A 121 -8.32 -19.92 8.33
N MET A 122 -9.17 -20.87 7.95
CA MET A 122 -10.47 -20.60 7.38
C MET A 122 -11.53 -20.65 8.48
N PHE A 123 -12.18 -19.51 8.71
CA PHE A 123 -13.39 -19.42 9.52
C PHE A 123 -14.61 -19.58 8.61
N LEU A 124 -15.63 -20.26 9.11
CA LEU A 124 -16.87 -20.47 8.39
C LEU A 124 -17.97 -19.65 9.03
N GLN A 125 -18.49 -18.67 8.29
CA GLN A 125 -19.66 -17.90 8.70
C GLN A 125 -20.91 -18.57 8.14
N PRO A 126 -21.83 -19.04 9.00
CA PRO A 126 -23.05 -19.72 8.54
C PRO A 126 -23.92 -18.82 7.66
N GLN A 127 -24.44 -19.38 6.58
CA GLN A 127 -25.41 -18.72 5.71
C GLN A 127 -26.77 -19.43 5.84
N VAL A 128 -27.80 -18.63 6.12
CA VAL A 128 -29.16 -19.11 6.29
C VAL A 128 -30.08 -18.50 5.23
N ASN A 129 -31.12 -19.24 4.83
CA ASN A 129 -32.14 -18.75 3.93
C ASN A 129 -33.16 -17.87 4.69
N ALA A 130 -34.15 -17.32 3.97
CA ALA A 130 -35.20 -16.47 4.56
C ALA A 130 -36.05 -17.17 5.62
N LYS A 131 -36.01 -18.49 5.70
CA LYS A 131 -36.71 -19.30 6.73
C LYS A 131 -35.82 -19.62 7.94
N GLY A 132 -34.56 -19.16 7.93
CA GLY A 132 -33.61 -19.44 9.00
C GLY A 132 -32.94 -20.83 8.89
N GLU A 133 -33.12 -21.55 7.79
CA GLU A 133 -32.49 -22.84 7.58
C GLU A 133 -31.07 -22.67 7.05
N LEU A 134 -30.12 -23.39 7.64
CA LEU A 134 -28.73 -23.39 7.22
C LEU A 134 -28.59 -24.04 5.84
N TYR A 135 -27.98 -23.36 4.89
CA TYR A 135 -27.72 -23.91 3.54
C TYR A 135 -26.24 -23.91 3.14
N GLY A 136 -25.39 -23.18 3.87
CA GLY A 136 -23.97 -23.13 3.57
C GLY A 136 -23.19 -22.28 4.55
N ALA A 137 -21.95 -21.96 4.19
CA ALA A 137 -21.11 -21.05 4.94
C ALA A 137 -20.19 -20.25 4.02
N GLU A 138 -19.84 -19.04 4.42
CA GLU A 138 -18.83 -18.25 3.77
C GLU A 138 -17.45 -18.54 4.40
N ALA A 139 -16.46 -18.77 3.55
CA ALA A 139 -15.08 -18.97 3.97
C ALA A 139 -14.39 -17.62 4.21
N LEU A 140 -14.09 -17.31 5.45
CA LEU A 140 -13.43 -16.10 5.86
C LEU A 140 -12.03 -16.41 6.36
N VAL A 141 -11.01 -15.91 5.67
CA VAL A 141 -9.62 -16.09 6.09
C VAL A 141 -9.30 -15.28 7.36
N ARG A 142 -8.47 -15.86 8.21
CA ARG A 142 -7.84 -15.19 9.37
C ARG A 142 -6.38 -15.63 9.42
N TRP A 143 -5.51 -14.73 9.85
CA TRP A 143 -4.10 -15.07 10.06
C TRP A 143 -3.85 -15.28 11.55
N GLN A 144 -3.63 -16.52 11.95
CA GLN A 144 -3.26 -16.87 13.33
C GLN A 144 -1.77 -16.71 13.50
N HIS A 145 -1.35 -15.47 13.68
CA HIS A 145 0.06 -15.11 13.75
C HIS A 145 0.66 -15.51 15.09
N VAL A 146 1.84 -16.17 15.07
CA VAL A 146 2.47 -16.75 16.27
C VAL A 146 2.76 -15.74 17.38
N GLN A 147 3.04 -14.49 17.06
CA GLN A 147 3.37 -13.44 18.05
C GLN A 147 2.25 -12.44 18.28
N ARG A 148 1.37 -12.23 17.29
CA ARG A 148 0.39 -11.14 17.25
C ARG A 148 -1.05 -11.61 17.47
N GLY A 149 -1.24 -12.92 17.60
CA GLY A 149 -2.57 -13.52 17.70
C GLY A 149 -3.34 -13.50 16.39
N LEU A 150 -4.65 -13.40 16.47
CA LEU A 150 -5.53 -13.48 15.33
C LEU A 150 -5.64 -12.13 14.62
N LEU A 151 -5.06 -12.02 13.42
CA LEU A 151 -5.12 -10.84 12.58
C LEU A 151 -6.33 -10.89 11.64
N SER A 152 -7.02 -9.74 11.52
CA SER A 152 -8.15 -9.60 10.60
C SER A 152 -7.70 -9.43 9.15
N PRO A 153 -8.53 -9.81 8.16
CA PRO A 153 -8.24 -9.64 6.74
C PRO A 153 -7.85 -8.21 6.35
N ALA A 154 -8.49 -7.20 6.92
CA ALA A 154 -8.20 -5.79 6.65
C ALA A 154 -6.74 -5.38 6.93
N MET A 155 -6.00 -6.17 7.70
CA MET A 155 -4.60 -5.89 7.99
C MET A 155 -3.64 -6.39 6.91
N PHE A 156 -4.03 -7.38 6.10
CA PHE A 156 -3.08 -8.03 5.18
C PHE A 156 -3.60 -8.21 3.75
N ILE A 157 -4.90 -8.22 3.51
CA ILE A 157 -5.45 -8.46 2.15
C ILE A 157 -4.94 -7.40 1.17
N ASP A 158 -5.19 -6.11 1.45
CA ASP A 158 -4.78 -5.00 0.57
C ASP A 158 -3.26 -5.01 0.30
N VAL A 159 -2.47 -5.38 1.32
CA VAL A 159 -1.00 -5.47 1.21
C VAL A 159 -0.60 -6.59 0.26
N LEU A 160 -1.25 -7.76 0.40
CA LEU A 160 -0.97 -8.92 -0.46
C LEU A 160 -1.46 -8.70 -1.90
N GLU A 161 -2.58 -7.99 -2.09
CA GLU A 161 -3.07 -7.59 -3.42
C GLU A 161 -2.07 -6.67 -4.12
N LYS A 162 -1.64 -5.58 -3.46
CA LYS A 162 -0.64 -4.65 -3.99
C LYS A 162 0.70 -5.33 -4.29
N ALA A 163 1.09 -6.32 -3.49
CA ALA A 163 2.29 -7.10 -3.70
C ALA A 163 2.13 -8.21 -4.76
N GLY A 164 0.93 -8.43 -5.30
CA GLY A 164 0.65 -9.51 -6.24
C GLY A 164 0.75 -10.90 -5.64
N LEU A 165 0.57 -11.03 -4.32
CA LEU A 165 0.70 -12.30 -3.57
C LEU A 165 -0.65 -12.92 -3.21
N ILE A 166 -1.74 -12.19 -3.37
CA ILE A 166 -3.08 -12.61 -2.94
C ILE A 166 -3.50 -13.95 -3.55
N TYR A 167 -3.16 -14.22 -4.82
CA TYR A 167 -3.51 -15.46 -5.51
C TYR A 167 -3.00 -16.73 -4.82
N LYS A 168 -1.87 -16.63 -4.08
CA LYS A 168 -1.33 -17.77 -3.30
C LYS A 168 -2.20 -18.04 -2.07
N LEU A 169 -2.69 -16.98 -1.43
CA LEU A 169 -3.60 -17.07 -0.31
C LEU A 169 -4.95 -17.65 -0.75
N ASP A 170 -5.50 -17.13 -1.85
CA ASP A 170 -6.77 -17.60 -2.42
C ASP A 170 -6.70 -19.09 -2.73
N ARG A 171 -5.65 -19.53 -3.42
CA ARG A 171 -5.45 -20.95 -3.72
C ARG A 171 -5.41 -21.79 -2.45
N TYR A 172 -4.67 -21.33 -1.42
CA TYR A 172 -4.59 -22.05 -0.15
C TYR A 172 -5.95 -22.16 0.54
N ILE A 173 -6.76 -21.09 0.54
CA ILE A 173 -8.10 -21.11 1.13
C ILE A 173 -9.06 -21.99 0.31
N TRP A 174 -9.00 -21.92 -1.03
CA TRP A 174 -9.81 -22.79 -1.89
C TRP A 174 -9.50 -24.27 -1.68
N GLU A 175 -8.23 -24.64 -1.57
CA GLU A 175 -7.83 -26.02 -1.24
C GLU A 175 -8.36 -26.44 0.14
N SER A 176 -8.31 -25.54 1.13
CA SER A 176 -8.84 -25.78 2.47
C SER A 176 -10.38 -25.96 2.46
N ALA A 177 -11.09 -25.13 1.70
CA ALA A 177 -12.54 -25.22 1.52
C ALA A 177 -12.94 -26.52 0.82
N ALA A 178 -12.22 -26.91 -0.24
CA ALA A 178 -12.48 -28.18 -0.95
C ALA A 178 -12.27 -29.38 -0.04
N GLN A 179 -11.22 -29.38 0.79
CA GLN A 179 -10.99 -30.42 1.79
C GLN A 179 -12.14 -30.49 2.80
N LYS A 180 -12.61 -29.34 3.28
CA LYS A 180 -13.73 -29.26 4.22
C LYS A 180 -15.04 -29.77 3.62
N LEU A 181 -15.34 -29.41 2.38
CA LEU A 181 -16.50 -29.96 1.65
C LEU A 181 -16.43 -31.49 1.49
N LYS A 182 -15.24 -32.01 1.19
CA LYS A 182 -15.04 -33.45 1.15
C LYS A 182 -15.32 -34.12 2.51
N GLU A 183 -14.80 -33.55 3.61
CA GLU A 183 -15.09 -34.03 4.95
C GLU A 183 -16.59 -34.03 5.27
N TRP A 184 -17.33 -33.00 4.84
CA TRP A 184 -18.78 -32.93 5.03
C TRP A 184 -19.50 -33.99 4.23
N LYS A 185 -19.10 -34.16 2.97
CA LYS A 185 -19.64 -35.23 2.11
C LYS A 185 -19.44 -36.61 2.73
N ASP A 186 -18.23 -36.91 3.17
CA ASP A 186 -17.90 -38.21 3.79
C ASP A 186 -18.70 -38.46 5.09
N LYS A 187 -19.23 -37.38 5.72
CA LYS A 187 -20.09 -37.43 6.91
C LYS A 187 -21.60 -37.36 6.59
N GLY A 188 -21.99 -37.39 5.33
CA GLY A 188 -23.41 -37.36 4.90
C GLY A 188 -24.03 -35.93 4.96
N ALA A 189 -23.24 -34.90 4.93
CA ALA A 189 -23.70 -33.50 4.96
C ALA A 189 -23.47 -32.82 3.59
N GLU A 190 -23.82 -33.51 2.50
CA GLU A 190 -23.59 -33.06 1.12
C GLU A 190 -24.44 -31.83 0.72
N GLN A 191 -25.50 -31.54 1.47
CA GLN A 191 -26.40 -30.40 1.21
C GLN A 191 -25.80 -29.02 1.47
N TYR A 192 -24.67 -28.95 2.19
CA TYR A 192 -24.03 -27.67 2.53
C TYR A 192 -22.92 -27.33 1.54
N HIS A 193 -22.71 -26.03 1.34
CA HIS A 193 -21.66 -25.48 0.48
C HIS A 193 -20.84 -24.41 1.22
N ILE A 194 -19.66 -24.14 0.69
CA ILE A 194 -18.76 -23.08 1.17
C ILE A 194 -18.50 -22.12 0.02
#